data_8e81d53dacd0f8bf00362b4b22d5d6dc
#
_entry.id   8e81d53dacd0f8bf00362b4b22d5d6dc
#
_cell.length_a   1.000
_cell.length_b   1.000
_cell.length_c   1.000
_cell.angle_alpha   90.00
_cell.angle_beta   90.00
_cell.angle_gamma   90.00
#
_symmetry.space_group_name_H-M   'P 1'
#
loop_
_entity.id
_entity.type
_entity.pdbx_description
1 polymer ?
#
loop_
_entity_poly.entity_id
_entity_poly.type
_entity_poly.pdbx_seq_one_letter_code
_entity_poly.pdbx_strand_id
1 'polypeptide(L)'
;MSTVVRYLKSLALLELLKGMSVTMRYMVTPKVTVRYPEEKTPKSNRFRGLHALRRYPNGEERCIACKLCEAVCPALAITIDSEQREDGTRRTTRYDIDLFKCIYCGFCEESCPVDSIVETNIHEFHFEKRGENVVTKQQLLAIGDRFEQDIADARRQDAAYR
;
A
#
# COMPACT_ATOMS: atom_id res chain seq x y z
N MET A 1 -33.65 28.64 32.67
CA MET A 1 -34.60 28.73 31.55
C MET A 1 -35.87 28.02 31.98
N SER A 2 -37.01 28.72 32.05
CA SER A 2 -38.26 28.19 32.65
C SER A 2 -38.80 27.00 31.82
N THR A 3 -39.42 26.06 32.48
CA THR A 3 -40.03 24.85 31.87
C THR A 3 -41.04 25.24 30.77
N VAL A 4 -41.78 26.34 30.98
CA VAL A 4 -42.74 26.90 30.02
C VAL A 4 -42.06 27.30 28.69
N VAL A 5 -40.89 27.94 28.74
CA VAL A 5 -40.14 28.33 27.53
C VAL A 5 -39.66 27.09 26.75
N ARG A 6 -39.29 25.99 27.46
CA ARG A 6 -38.93 24.73 26.82
C ARG A 6 -40.10 24.11 26.07
N TYR A 7 -41.29 24.07 26.69
CA TYR A 7 -42.52 23.56 26.04
C TYR A 7 -42.91 24.38 24.83
N LEU A 8 -42.88 25.71 24.92
CA LEU A 8 -43.20 26.61 23.79
C LEU A 8 -42.21 26.40 22.62
N LYS A 9 -40.92 26.25 22.88
CA LYS A 9 -39.90 25.94 21.85
C LYS A 9 -40.12 24.56 21.22
N SER A 10 -40.53 23.59 21.99
CA SER A 10 -40.84 22.25 21.52
C SER A 10 -42.08 22.23 20.62
N LEU A 11 -43.12 22.95 20.99
CA LEU A 11 -44.33 23.11 20.17
C LEU A 11 -44.04 23.86 18.86
N ALA A 12 -43.16 24.85 18.86
CA ALA A 12 -42.76 25.59 17.68
C ALA A 12 -41.76 24.82 16.78
N LEU A 13 -41.39 23.60 17.15
CA LEU A 13 -40.47 22.72 16.38
C LEU A 13 -39.12 23.37 16.01
N LEU A 14 -38.65 24.32 16.82
CA LEU A 14 -37.42 25.08 16.55
C LEU A 14 -36.18 24.21 16.42
N GLU A 15 -36.14 23.11 17.17
CA GLU A 15 -35.03 22.13 17.08
C GLU A 15 -35.04 21.40 15.72
N LEU A 16 -36.22 21.10 15.19
CA LEU A 16 -36.39 20.51 13.86
C LEU A 16 -35.93 21.48 12.77
N LEU A 17 -36.35 22.74 12.85
CA LEU A 17 -35.92 23.78 11.90
C LEU A 17 -34.40 24.00 11.92
N LYS A 18 -33.77 23.98 13.09
CA LYS A 18 -32.32 24.03 13.20
C LYS A 18 -31.64 22.82 12.55
N GLY A 19 -32.15 21.61 12.79
CA GLY A 19 -31.64 20.39 12.16
C GLY A 19 -31.74 20.44 10.62
N MET A 20 -32.91 20.88 10.12
CA MET A 20 -33.14 21.10 8.69
C MET A 20 -32.20 22.17 8.10
N SER A 21 -31.94 23.25 8.82
CA SER A 21 -30.98 24.27 8.40
C SER A 21 -29.56 23.73 8.21
N VAL A 22 -29.11 22.82 9.09
CA VAL A 22 -27.80 22.16 8.96
C VAL A 22 -27.72 21.31 7.69
N THR A 23 -28.73 20.46 7.45
CA THR A 23 -28.77 19.62 6.24
C THR A 23 -28.87 20.45 4.96
N MET A 24 -29.67 21.50 4.97
CA MET A 24 -29.81 22.43 3.84
C MET A 24 -28.47 23.12 3.52
N ARG A 25 -27.74 23.55 4.54
CA ARG A 25 -26.41 24.14 4.37
C ARG A 25 -25.45 23.16 3.71
N TYR A 26 -25.41 21.90 4.15
CA TYR A 26 -24.53 20.88 3.56
C TYR A 26 -24.98 20.46 2.15
N MET A 27 -26.19 20.66 1.75
CA MET A 27 -26.66 20.41 0.39
C MET A 27 -26.00 21.35 -0.64
N VAL A 28 -25.68 22.58 -0.25
CA VAL A 28 -25.08 23.60 -1.12
C VAL A 28 -23.59 23.80 -0.92
N THR A 29 -22.96 23.12 0.08
CA THR A 29 -21.51 23.17 0.25
C THR A 29 -20.81 22.21 -0.71
N PRO A 30 -19.55 22.50 -1.11
CA PRO A 30 -18.75 21.57 -1.90
C PRO A 30 -18.63 20.21 -1.22
N LYS A 31 -18.82 19.15 -1.99
CA LYS A 31 -18.70 17.78 -1.48
C LYS A 31 -17.25 17.43 -1.18
N VAL A 32 -17.00 16.83 -0.02
CA VAL A 32 -15.66 16.35 0.41
C VAL A 32 -15.41 14.91 -0.05
N THR A 33 -16.46 14.19 -0.41
CA THR A 33 -16.37 12.79 -0.84
C THR A 33 -15.74 12.64 -2.20
N VAL A 34 -14.77 11.75 -2.33
CA VAL A 34 -14.13 11.35 -3.59
C VAL A 34 -15.02 10.32 -4.28
N ARG A 35 -15.23 10.47 -5.59
CA ARG A 35 -16.04 9.57 -6.40
C ARG A 35 -15.18 8.44 -6.96
N TYR A 36 -14.83 7.47 -6.12
CA TYR A 36 -14.15 6.27 -6.59
C TYR A 36 -15.12 5.41 -7.45
N PRO A 37 -14.70 4.82 -8.59
CA PRO A 37 -13.32 4.76 -9.12
C PRO A 37 -12.93 5.90 -10.08
N GLU A 38 -13.84 6.82 -10.42
CA GLU A 38 -13.56 7.91 -11.37
C GLU A 38 -12.53 8.88 -10.83
N GLU A 39 -12.59 9.16 -9.54
CA GLU A 39 -11.62 9.98 -8.83
C GLU A 39 -10.86 9.14 -7.82
N LYS A 40 -9.53 9.13 -7.91
CA LYS A 40 -8.66 8.38 -6.98
C LYS A 40 -8.02 9.31 -5.96
N THR A 41 -8.04 8.89 -4.70
CA THR A 41 -7.33 9.62 -3.64
C THR A 41 -5.81 9.52 -3.87
N PRO A 42 -5.06 10.63 -3.81
CA PRO A 42 -3.61 10.61 -3.92
C PRO A 42 -2.99 9.76 -2.80
N LYS A 43 -2.02 8.94 -3.16
CA LYS A 43 -1.30 8.08 -2.21
C LYS A 43 -0.07 8.77 -1.68
N SER A 44 0.28 8.48 -0.43
CA SER A 44 1.56 8.90 0.14
C SER A 44 2.70 8.11 -0.50
N ASN A 45 3.90 8.70 -0.59
CA ASN A 45 5.11 8.01 -1.04
C ASN A 45 5.53 6.84 -0.14
N ARG A 46 4.96 6.78 1.07
CA ARG A 46 5.14 5.68 2.04
C ARG A 46 3.93 4.75 2.10
N PHE A 47 3.08 4.76 1.08
CA PHE A 47 1.97 3.83 1.01
C PHE A 47 2.50 2.40 0.84
N ARG A 48 1.95 1.48 1.61
CA ARG A 48 2.36 0.08 1.64
C ARG A 48 1.34 -0.75 0.86
N GLY A 49 1.55 -0.87 -0.44
CA GLY A 49 0.72 -1.67 -1.32
C GLY A 49 1.45 -2.92 -1.84
N LEU A 50 1.10 -3.36 -3.04
CA LEU A 50 1.63 -4.58 -3.63
C LEU A 50 3.16 -4.55 -3.74
N HIS A 51 3.81 -5.67 -3.42
CA HIS A 51 5.26 -5.80 -3.47
C HIS A 51 5.80 -5.85 -4.90
N ALA A 52 7.01 -5.33 -5.08
CA ALA A 52 7.76 -5.43 -6.33
C ALA A 52 9.23 -5.73 -6.06
N LEU A 53 9.89 -6.41 -6.98
CA LEU A 53 11.34 -6.60 -7.00
C LEU A 53 11.96 -5.70 -8.08
N ARG A 54 12.99 -4.95 -7.70
CA ARG A 54 13.66 -3.98 -8.57
C ARG A 54 14.88 -4.57 -9.26
N ARG A 55 15.19 -4.00 -10.44
CA ARG A 55 16.44 -4.25 -11.17
C ARG A 55 17.36 -3.03 -11.14
N TYR A 56 18.61 -3.26 -11.42
CA TYR A 56 19.56 -2.19 -11.76
C TYR A 56 19.31 -1.69 -13.20
N PRO A 57 19.79 -0.50 -13.57
CA PRO A 57 19.66 0.02 -14.95
C PRO A 57 20.27 -0.89 -16.02
N ASN A 58 21.22 -1.74 -15.65
CA ASN A 58 21.83 -2.75 -16.53
C ASN A 58 20.94 -3.99 -16.74
N GLY A 59 19.73 -4.04 -16.13
CA GLY A 59 18.78 -5.15 -16.21
C GLY A 59 19.03 -6.27 -15.19
N GLU A 60 20.12 -6.22 -14.41
CA GLU A 60 20.41 -7.23 -13.40
C GLU A 60 19.49 -7.08 -12.18
N GLU A 61 19.10 -8.20 -11.57
CA GLU A 61 18.31 -8.20 -10.35
C GLU A 61 19.12 -7.61 -9.18
N ARG A 62 18.51 -6.71 -8.40
CA ARG A 62 19.15 -6.15 -7.21
C ARG A 62 19.30 -7.17 -6.08
N CYS A 63 18.40 -8.17 -6.02
CA CYS A 63 18.37 -9.13 -4.94
C CYS A 63 19.65 -9.98 -4.88
N ILE A 64 20.35 -9.93 -3.74
CA ILE A 64 21.56 -10.70 -3.45
C ILE A 64 21.30 -11.96 -2.62
N ALA A 65 20.02 -12.33 -2.46
CA ALA A 65 19.61 -13.51 -1.69
C ALA A 65 20.13 -13.56 -0.23
N CYS A 66 20.18 -12.41 0.44
CA CYS A 66 20.61 -12.32 1.85
C CYS A 66 19.60 -12.88 2.85
N LYS A 67 18.34 -13.10 2.43
CA LYS A 67 17.22 -13.63 3.23
C LYS A 67 16.80 -12.78 4.44
N LEU A 68 17.26 -11.55 4.57
CA LEU A 68 16.87 -10.66 5.68
C LEU A 68 15.37 -10.38 5.68
N CYS A 69 14.78 -10.15 4.50
CA CYS A 69 13.34 -9.91 4.36
C CYS A 69 12.48 -11.12 4.76
N GLU A 70 12.97 -12.36 4.51
CA GLU A 70 12.32 -13.59 4.99
C GLU A 70 12.41 -13.69 6.51
N ALA A 71 13.58 -13.42 7.09
CA ALA A 71 13.83 -13.54 8.52
C ALA A 71 13.05 -12.48 9.35
N VAL A 72 12.90 -11.25 8.83
CA VAL A 72 12.22 -10.17 9.54
C VAL A 72 10.69 -10.22 9.39
N CYS A 73 10.17 -11.04 8.49
CA CYS A 73 8.73 -11.08 8.19
C CYS A 73 7.92 -11.64 9.38
N PRO A 74 7.09 -10.82 10.06
CA PRO A 74 6.35 -11.28 11.24
C PRO A 74 5.26 -12.29 10.89
N ALA A 75 4.78 -12.27 9.64
CA ALA A 75 3.73 -13.16 9.14
C ALA A 75 4.29 -14.41 8.45
N LEU A 76 5.62 -14.56 8.33
CA LEU A 76 6.28 -15.65 7.60
C LEU A 76 5.69 -15.83 6.18
N ALA A 77 5.42 -14.71 5.52
CA ALA A 77 4.79 -14.67 4.22
C ALA A 77 5.78 -14.82 3.05
N ILE A 78 7.07 -14.66 3.29
CA ILE A 78 8.13 -14.66 2.28
C ILE A 78 8.89 -15.99 2.34
N THR A 79 9.11 -16.60 1.18
CA THR A 79 9.91 -17.83 1.04
C THR A 79 10.97 -17.60 -0.02
N ILE A 80 12.25 -17.83 0.33
CA ILE A 80 13.38 -17.58 -0.56
C ILE A 80 14.28 -18.81 -0.66
N ASP A 81 14.48 -19.30 -1.88
CA ASP A 81 15.52 -20.26 -2.20
C ASP A 81 16.65 -19.55 -2.95
N SER A 82 17.88 -19.91 -2.65
CA SER A 82 19.07 -19.27 -3.21
C SER A 82 20.11 -20.27 -3.64
N GLU A 83 20.85 -19.90 -4.66
CA GLU A 83 21.91 -20.70 -5.24
C GLU A 83 23.16 -19.84 -5.45
N GLN A 84 24.32 -20.47 -5.41
CA GLN A 84 25.61 -19.83 -5.72
C GLN A 84 25.86 -19.91 -7.22
N ARG A 85 26.20 -18.79 -7.84
CA ARG A 85 26.64 -18.73 -9.24
C ARG A 85 28.10 -19.12 -9.39
N GLU A 86 28.52 -19.35 -10.63
CA GLU A 86 29.93 -19.66 -10.97
C GLU A 86 30.88 -18.53 -10.57
N ASP A 87 30.42 -17.27 -10.56
CA ASP A 87 31.19 -16.10 -10.13
C ASP A 87 31.33 -15.97 -8.60
N GLY A 88 30.81 -16.93 -7.83
CA GLY A 88 30.78 -16.92 -6.38
C GLY A 88 29.71 -16.04 -5.75
N THR A 89 28.97 -15.29 -6.53
CA THR A 89 27.84 -14.47 -6.03
C THR A 89 26.62 -15.34 -5.74
N ARG A 90 25.75 -14.87 -4.85
CA ARG A 90 24.51 -15.56 -4.50
C ARG A 90 23.32 -14.89 -5.20
N ARG A 91 22.40 -15.72 -5.71
CA ARG A 91 21.15 -15.24 -6.32
C ARG A 91 19.96 -16.07 -5.87
N THR A 92 18.78 -15.48 -5.94
CA THR A 92 17.52 -16.18 -5.66
C THR A 92 17.12 -17.04 -6.86
N THR A 93 16.85 -18.30 -6.62
CA THR A 93 16.17 -19.19 -7.57
C THR A 93 14.66 -19.08 -7.43
N ARG A 94 14.18 -18.92 -6.19
CA ARG A 94 12.80 -18.74 -5.84
C ARG A 94 12.64 -17.56 -4.90
N TYR A 95 11.60 -16.76 -5.11
CA TYR A 95 11.19 -15.69 -4.21
C TYR A 95 9.68 -15.55 -4.28
N ASP A 96 8.99 -16.09 -3.30
CA ASP A 96 7.53 -16.11 -3.26
C ASP A 96 7.02 -15.32 -2.07
N ILE A 97 5.94 -14.57 -2.27
CA ILE A 97 5.21 -13.87 -1.21
C ILE A 97 3.77 -14.34 -1.20
N ASP A 98 3.33 -14.88 -0.07
CA ASP A 98 1.92 -15.20 0.17
C ASP A 98 1.19 -13.94 0.65
N LEU A 99 0.41 -13.32 -0.25
CA LEU A 99 -0.30 -12.08 0.02
C LEU A 99 -1.48 -12.24 1.00
N PHE A 100 -1.95 -13.46 1.26
CA PHE A 100 -2.95 -13.70 2.30
C PHE A 100 -2.35 -13.73 3.71
N LYS A 101 -1.09 -14.11 3.82
CA LYS A 101 -0.35 -14.02 5.09
C LYS A 101 0.21 -12.62 5.32
N CYS A 102 0.60 -11.93 4.24
CA CYS A 102 1.24 -10.63 4.32
C CYS A 102 0.33 -9.59 4.96
N ILE A 103 0.85 -8.86 5.94
CA ILE A 103 0.17 -7.77 6.65
C ILE A 103 0.60 -6.37 6.17
N TYR A 104 1.39 -6.30 5.09
CA TYR A 104 1.89 -5.05 4.50
C TYR A 104 2.57 -4.12 5.53
N CYS A 105 3.41 -4.70 6.40
CA CYS A 105 4.10 -3.94 7.46
C CYS A 105 5.32 -3.17 6.98
N GLY A 106 5.88 -3.46 5.80
CA GLY A 106 7.04 -2.80 5.21
C GLY A 106 8.40 -3.24 5.76
N PHE A 107 8.48 -4.15 6.74
CA PHE A 107 9.75 -4.57 7.32
C PHE A 107 10.69 -5.24 6.32
N CYS A 108 10.14 -5.93 5.31
CA CYS A 108 10.93 -6.51 4.22
C CYS A 108 11.64 -5.44 3.40
N GLU A 109 10.97 -4.33 3.14
CA GLU A 109 11.52 -3.18 2.44
C GLU A 109 12.59 -2.46 3.28
N GLU A 110 12.32 -2.23 4.56
CA GLU A 110 13.24 -1.56 5.49
C GLU A 110 14.51 -2.38 5.74
N SER A 111 14.42 -3.71 5.75
CA SER A 111 15.55 -4.62 5.99
C SER A 111 16.42 -4.87 4.76
N CYS A 112 15.99 -4.44 3.57
CA CYS A 112 16.69 -4.76 2.33
C CYS A 112 17.91 -3.85 2.10
N PRO A 113 19.16 -4.37 2.16
CA PRO A 113 20.35 -3.55 2.05
C PRO A 113 20.63 -3.04 0.63
N VAL A 114 19.97 -3.60 -0.38
CA VAL A 114 20.15 -3.28 -1.79
C VAL A 114 18.91 -2.66 -2.43
N ASP A 115 17.90 -2.34 -1.63
CA ASP A 115 16.65 -1.74 -2.09
C ASP A 115 16.00 -2.53 -3.24
N SER A 116 15.98 -3.86 -3.08
CA SER A 116 15.45 -4.78 -4.08
C SER A 116 13.96 -5.02 -3.92
N ILE A 117 13.52 -5.40 -2.71
CA ILE A 117 12.11 -5.54 -2.40
C ILE A 117 11.55 -4.20 -1.95
N VAL A 118 10.43 -3.79 -2.53
CA VAL A 118 9.74 -2.53 -2.22
C VAL A 118 8.23 -2.73 -2.19
N GLU A 119 7.54 -1.93 -1.40
CA GLU A 119 6.09 -1.80 -1.45
C GLU A 119 5.72 -0.65 -2.38
N THR A 120 4.73 -0.87 -3.25
CA THR A 120 4.31 0.09 -4.27
C THR A 120 3.02 0.80 -3.88
N ASN A 121 2.59 1.76 -4.69
CA ASN A 121 1.29 2.42 -4.54
C ASN A 121 0.11 1.60 -5.09
N ILE A 122 0.35 0.38 -5.58
CA ILE A 122 -0.66 -0.48 -6.17
C ILE A 122 -1.46 -1.13 -5.05
N HIS A 123 -2.77 -0.91 -5.04
CA HIS A 123 -3.71 -1.51 -4.07
C HIS A 123 -4.95 -2.10 -4.76
N GLU A 124 -5.10 -1.86 -6.06
CA GLU A 124 -6.21 -2.36 -6.86
C GLU A 124 -5.80 -3.69 -7.53
N PHE A 125 -5.87 -4.77 -6.77
CA PHE A 125 -5.62 -6.13 -7.25
C PHE A 125 -6.58 -7.11 -6.56
N HIS A 126 -6.87 -8.21 -7.22
CA HIS A 126 -7.75 -9.27 -6.71
C HIS A 126 -7.26 -10.61 -7.21
N PHE A 127 -7.75 -11.67 -6.60
CA PHE A 127 -7.46 -13.05 -6.95
C PHE A 127 -8.78 -13.80 -7.11
N GLU A 128 -8.92 -14.53 -8.20
CA GLU A 128 -10.14 -15.28 -8.49
C GLU A 128 -10.03 -16.73 -8.01
N LYS A 129 -8.83 -17.28 -8.02
CA LYS A 129 -8.56 -18.67 -7.68
C LYS A 129 -7.62 -18.79 -6.48
N ARG A 130 -7.83 -19.87 -5.69
CA ARG A 130 -6.92 -20.20 -4.61
C ARG A 130 -5.52 -20.53 -5.17
N GLY A 131 -4.50 -19.92 -4.60
CA GLY A 131 -3.10 -20.08 -5.01
C GLY A 131 -2.55 -18.91 -5.84
N GLU A 132 -3.38 -18.13 -6.50
CA GLU A 132 -2.96 -16.90 -7.21
C GLU A 132 -2.45 -15.81 -6.24
N ASN A 133 -2.80 -15.94 -4.96
CA ASN A 133 -2.30 -15.05 -3.90
C ASN A 133 -0.81 -15.24 -3.59
N VAL A 134 -0.17 -16.31 -4.09
CA VAL A 134 1.27 -16.50 -3.97
C VAL A 134 1.95 -15.88 -5.18
N VAL A 135 2.48 -14.67 -4.99
CA VAL A 135 3.17 -13.94 -6.05
C VAL A 135 4.59 -14.42 -6.15
N THR A 136 4.96 -14.90 -7.33
CA THR A 136 6.28 -15.48 -7.61
C THR A 136 7.32 -14.41 -7.95
N LYS A 137 8.61 -14.77 -7.88
CA LYS A 137 9.74 -13.92 -8.26
C LYS A 137 9.53 -13.22 -9.61
N GLN A 138 9.08 -13.98 -10.62
CA GLN A 138 8.90 -13.45 -11.96
C GLN A 138 7.81 -12.38 -12.03
N GLN A 139 6.71 -12.60 -11.32
CA GLN A 139 5.63 -11.63 -11.22
C GLN A 139 6.08 -10.37 -10.46
N LEU A 140 6.82 -10.53 -9.36
CA LEU A 140 7.36 -9.41 -8.60
C LEU A 140 8.34 -8.56 -9.43
N LEU A 141 9.19 -9.20 -10.24
CA LEU A 141 10.09 -8.50 -11.16
C LEU A 141 9.32 -7.79 -12.27
N ALA A 142 8.29 -8.42 -12.83
CA ALA A 142 7.46 -7.81 -13.87
C ALA A 142 6.71 -6.57 -13.34
N ILE A 143 6.25 -6.61 -12.08
CA ILE A 143 5.67 -5.45 -11.40
C ILE A 143 6.73 -4.35 -11.23
N GLY A 144 7.94 -4.70 -10.78
CA GLY A 144 9.05 -3.77 -10.65
C GLY A 144 9.42 -3.11 -11.97
N ASP A 145 9.59 -3.90 -13.02
CA ASP A 145 9.94 -3.39 -14.36
C ASP A 145 8.86 -2.42 -14.90
N ARG A 146 7.59 -2.72 -14.64
CA ARG A 146 6.46 -1.89 -15.10
C ARG A 146 6.35 -0.55 -14.36
N PHE A 147 6.64 -0.52 -13.07
CA PHE A 147 6.41 0.63 -12.19
C PHE A 147 7.71 1.24 -11.65
N GLU A 148 8.88 0.89 -12.21
CA GLU A 148 10.19 1.36 -11.71
C GLU A 148 10.29 2.89 -11.67
N GLN A 149 9.67 3.59 -12.61
CA GLN A 149 9.69 5.04 -12.66
C GLN A 149 8.99 5.66 -11.45
N ASP A 150 7.78 5.18 -11.15
CA ASP A 150 6.98 5.64 -10.01
C ASP A 150 7.66 5.27 -8.67
N ILE A 151 8.24 4.07 -8.59
CA ILE A 151 8.99 3.58 -7.44
C ILE A 151 10.22 4.47 -7.20
N ALA A 152 11.00 4.76 -8.24
CA ALA A 152 12.20 5.58 -8.14
C ALA A 152 11.87 7.03 -7.74
N ASP A 153 10.76 7.58 -8.22
CA ASP A 153 10.29 8.91 -7.86
C ASP A 153 9.82 8.98 -6.41
N ALA A 154 9.04 8.02 -5.96
CA ALA A 154 8.62 7.91 -4.57
C ALA A 154 9.84 7.77 -3.63
N ARG A 155 10.83 6.95 -4.01
CA ARG A 155 12.09 6.79 -3.27
C ARG A 155 12.90 8.08 -3.18
N ARG A 156 13.00 8.84 -4.26
CA ARG A 156 13.70 10.14 -4.26
C ARG A 156 13.03 11.15 -3.34
N GLN A 157 11.70 11.20 -3.36
CA GLN A 157 10.93 12.11 -2.52
C GLN A 157 11.01 11.74 -1.02
N ASP A 158 11.15 10.46 -0.70
CA ASP A 158 11.27 9.97 0.66
C ASP A 158 12.71 9.92 1.19
N ALA A 159 13.72 10.19 0.35
CA ALA A 159 15.14 10.04 0.70
C ALA A 159 15.59 10.83 1.94
N ALA A 160 14.96 11.98 2.22
CA ALA A 160 15.27 12.80 3.40
C ALA A 160 14.86 12.15 4.74
N TYR A 161 14.07 11.07 4.70
CA TYR A 161 13.49 10.42 5.88
C TYR A 161 13.94 8.95 6.05
N ARG A 162 14.87 8.48 5.23
CA ARG A 162 15.42 7.10 5.22
C ARG A 162 16.85 7.05 5.70
#